data_bbcad8cf6c37965f072875108193173d
#
_entry.id   bbcad8cf6c37965f072875108193173d
#
_cell.length_a   1.000
_cell.length_b   1.000
_cell.length_c   1.000
_cell.angle_alpha   90.00
_cell.angle_beta   90.00
_cell.angle_gamma   90.00
#
_symmetry.space_group_name_H-M   'P 1'
#
loop_
_entity.id
_entity.type
_entity.pdbx_description
1 polymer ?
#
loop_
_entity_poly.entity_id
_entity_poly.type
_entity_poly.pdbx_seq_one_letter_code
_entity_poly.pdbx_strand_id
1 'polypeptide(L)'
;AQPQSSLPSYDQQLSIDEQKIQNQLFADSWLKTYQSFVPIGIDILYKASDLCETEDIIFGIGIDVATRYDAPESIREGINKSLNLTDSLKIVAIGIDSPGYRSGLKVGDEIIKINGKDAPSGEKAIFDFYKYVSKKNESNISLKIMRDGNEKDFSILTESRCRFNYAIDLDNNTFNAYADGNNIVFSLRMAKWLLQDEIGAAMVFAHELGHNANHHVADKIQNANTGALVGLLLGIAIGANPADAMDLGANIGATSYSIDYENEADYLSIYILALSGYDISKAPNFWRRFAVEVPNSIYSGGGTHPSTSERFVRLETYVKEVQDQIDRGLKLKPKYKKHKE
;
A
#
# COMPACT_ATOMS: atom_id res chain seq x y z
N ALA A 1 47.80 1.89 -24.37
CA ALA A 1 46.84 1.27 -25.30
C ALA A 1 45.94 0.32 -24.46
N GLN A 2 44.65 0.52 -24.50
CA GLN A 2 43.72 -0.47 -23.92
C GLN A 2 43.78 -1.75 -24.74
N PRO A 3 43.78 -2.94 -24.13
CA PRO A 3 43.77 -4.17 -24.89
C PRO A 3 42.48 -4.23 -25.72
N GLN A 4 42.60 -4.41 -27.02
CA GLN A 4 41.44 -4.67 -27.87
C GLN A 4 40.86 -6.05 -27.51
N SER A 5 39.57 -6.08 -27.24
CA SER A 5 38.87 -7.34 -27.02
C SER A 5 38.90 -8.17 -28.30
N SER A 6 39.27 -9.45 -28.20
CA SER A 6 39.17 -10.42 -29.27
C SER A 6 37.75 -11.03 -29.42
N LEU A 7 36.80 -10.53 -28.68
CA LEU A 7 35.42 -10.97 -28.78
C LEU A 7 34.74 -10.49 -30.05
N PRO A 8 33.80 -11.26 -30.60
CA PRO A 8 33.02 -10.83 -31.77
C PRO A 8 32.32 -9.49 -31.52
N SER A 9 32.23 -8.66 -32.53
CA SER A 9 31.42 -7.44 -32.47
C SER A 9 29.94 -7.80 -32.37
N TYR A 10 29.15 -7.00 -31.61
CA TYR A 10 27.71 -7.13 -31.54
C TYR A 10 27.02 -6.06 -32.40
N ASP A 11 25.82 -6.37 -32.83
CA ASP A 11 24.96 -5.45 -33.57
C ASP A 11 24.26 -4.49 -32.54
N GLN A 12 24.43 -3.18 -32.78
CA GLN A 12 23.78 -2.17 -31.92
C GLN A 12 22.25 -2.24 -31.96
N GLN A 13 21.66 -2.60 -33.12
CA GLN A 13 20.20 -2.72 -33.21
C GLN A 13 19.70 -3.86 -32.34
N LEU A 14 20.38 -5.00 -32.33
CA LEU A 14 20.04 -6.13 -31.43
C LEU A 14 20.15 -5.74 -29.95
N SER A 15 21.11 -4.87 -29.60
CA SER A 15 21.23 -4.36 -28.23
C SER A 15 20.03 -3.49 -27.83
N ILE A 16 19.52 -2.63 -28.72
CA ILE A 16 18.35 -1.80 -28.51
C ILE A 16 17.08 -2.68 -28.35
N ASP A 17 16.95 -3.68 -29.19
CA ASP A 17 15.80 -4.60 -29.15
C ASP A 17 15.83 -5.45 -27.88
N GLU A 18 17.00 -5.90 -27.43
CA GLU A 18 17.17 -6.60 -26.15
C GLU A 18 16.78 -5.70 -24.98
N GLN A 19 17.13 -4.43 -24.98
CA GLN A 19 16.75 -3.49 -23.94
C GLN A 19 15.23 -3.32 -23.84
N LYS A 20 14.51 -3.28 -24.98
CA LYS A 20 13.04 -3.23 -24.99
C LYS A 20 12.44 -4.49 -24.37
N ILE A 21 13.02 -5.67 -24.67
CA ILE A 21 12.59 -6.94 -24.08
C ILE A 21 12.78 -6.91 -22.56
N GLN A 22 13.94 -6.47 -22.08
CA GLN A 22 14.23 -6.37 -20.65
C GLN A 22 13.31 -5.39 -19.95
N ASN A 23 13.04 -4.24 -20.54
CA ASN A 23 12.08 -3.25 -20.01
C ASN A 23 10.66 -3.84 -19.91
N GLN A 24 10.23 -4.59 -20.91
CA GLN A 24 8.92 -5.27 -20.87
C GLN A 24 8.87 -6.32 -19.77
N LEU A 25 9.89 -7.16 -19.64
CA LEU A 25 9.97 -8.17 -18.58
C LEU A 25 9.95 -7.54 -17.18
N PHE A 26 10.62 -6.40 -17.01
CA PHE A 26 10.61 -5.67 -15.75
C PHE A 26 9.21 -5.10 -15.46
N ALA A 27 8.56 -4.49 -16.44
CA ALA A 27 7.20 -3.99 -16.31
C ALA A 27 6.22 -5.12 -15.93
N ASP A 28 6.30 -6.26 -16.60
CA ASP A 28 5.45 -7.44 -16.31
C ASP A 28 5.71 -7.99 -14.90
N SER A 29 6.97 -8.02 -14.47
CA SER A 29 7.34 -8.43 -13.11
C SER A 29 6.80 -7.49 -12.04
N TRP A 30 6.86 -6.18 -12.28
CA TRP A 30 6.27 -5.18 -11.40
C TRP A 30 4.75 -5.33 -11.36
N LEU A 31 4.11 -5.42 -12.51
CA LEU A 31 2.65 -5.58 -12.61
C LEU A 31 2.16 -6.81 -11.84
N LYS A 32 2.84 -7.94 -11.99
CA LYS A 32 2.52 -9.15 -11.23
C LYS A 32 2.62 -8.90 -9.73
N THR A 33 3.67 -8.21 -9.27
CA THR A 33 3.84 -7.85 -7.86
C THR A 33 2.71 -6.95 -7.40
N TYR A 34 2.41 -5.90 -8.16
CA TYR A 34 1.33 -4.94 -7.90
C TYR A 34 -0.02 -5.64 -7.75
N GLN A 35 -0.41 -6.45 -8.73
CA GLN A 35 -1.70 -7.15 -8.75
C GLN A 35 -1.83 -8.24 -7.67
N SER A 36 -0.72 -8.74 -7.12
CA SER A 36 -0.73 -9.68 -6.01
C SER A 36 -0.73 -8.97 -4.65
N PHE A 37 -0.09 -7.82 -4.55
CA PHE A 37 0.12 -7.09 -3.30
C PHE A 37 -1.03 -6.12 -2.96
N VAL A 38 -1.47 -5.35 -3.95
CA VAL A 38 -2.46 -4.28 -3.77
C VAL A 38 -3.81 -4.77 -3.26
N PRO A 39 -4.38 -5.89 -3.73
CA PRO A 39 -5.61 -6.43 -3.18
C PRO A 39 -5.57 -6.68 -1.68
N ILE A 40 -4.42 -7.14 -1.15
CA ILE A 40 -4.21 -7.36 0.29
C ILE A 40 -4.34 -6.04 1.06
N GLY A 41 -3.70 -4.99 0.56
CA GLY A 41 -3.77 -3.65 1.15
C GLY A 41 -5.19 -3.08 1.12
N ILE A 42 -5.89 -3.23 -0.01
CA ILE A 42 -7.29 -2.80 -0.14
C ILE A 42 -8.14 -3.48 0.95
N ASP A 43 -8.09 -4.81 1.04
CA ASP A 43 -8.92 -5.55 2.00
C ASP A 43 -8.61 -5.16 3.46
N ILE A 44 -7.34 -5.00 3.81
CA ILE A 44 -6.93 -4.57 5.15
C ILE A 44 -7.51 -3.19 5.50
N LEU A 45 -7.48 -2.23 4.57
CA LEU A 45 -8.02 -0.88 4.82
C LEU A 45 -9.53 -0.89 5.12
N TYR A 46 -10.29 -1.80 4.49
CA TYR A 46 -11.72 -1.98 4.79
C TYR A 46 -11.93 -2.69 6.13
N LYS A 47 -11.25 -3.80 6.36
CA LYS A 47 -11.40 -4.61 7.59
C LYS A 47 -10.94 -3.87 8.85
N ALA A 48 -9.96 -2.98 8.72
CA ALA A 48 -9.43 -2.17 9.81
C ALA A 48 -10.19 -0.87 10.07
N SER A 49 -11.26 -0.56 9.33
CA SER A 49 -11.93 0.74 9.40
C SER A 49 -12.38 1.13 10.82
N ASP A 50 -12.83 0.17 11.64
CA ASP A 50 -13.21 0.40 13.05
C ASP A 50 -12.03 0.79 13.96
N LEU A 51 -10.78 0.64 13.49
CA LEU A 51 -9.55 0.96 14.23
C LEU A 51 -8.94 2.30 13.85
N CYS A 52 -9.42 2.92 12.75
CA CYS A 52 -8.98 4.25 12.34
C CYS A 52 -9.84 5.34 13.01
N GLU A 53 -9.25 6.51 13.24
CA GLU A 53 -9.98 7.69 13.78
C GLU A 53 -11.05 8.15 12.79
N THR A 54 -12.10 8.82 13.28
CA THR A 54 -13.23 9.26 12.43
C THR A 54 -12.81 10.15 11.27
N GLU A 55 -11.81 11.01 11.46
CA GLU A 55 -11.22 11.85 10.43
C GLU A 55 -10.43 11.07 9.38
N ASP A 56 -10.00 9.86 9.70
CA ASP A 56 -9.27 8.97 8.81
C ASP A 56 -10.19 7.93 8.13
N ILE A 57 -11.50 8.10 8.23
CA ILE A 57 -12.46 7.25 7.54
C ILE A 57 -12.96 7.93 6.26
N ILE A 58 -12.89 7.18 5.17
CA ILE A 58 -13.56 7.49 3.91
C ILE A 58 -14.42 6.31 3.48
N PHE A 59 -15.26 6.50 2.46
CA PHE A 59 -16.02 5.44 1.85
C PHE A 59 -15.48 5.11 0.47
N GLY A 60 -15.71 3.91 -0.03
CA GLY A 60 -15.24 3.49 -1.34
C GLY A 60 -15.79 2.15 -1.78
N ILE A 61 -15.35 1.68 -2.94
CA ILE A 61 -15.79 0.41 -3.53
C ILE A 61 -14.67 -0.64 -3.65
N GLY A 62 -13.46 -0.33 -3.22
CA GLY A 62 -12.36 -1.28 -3.11
C GLY A 62 -11.78 -1.75 -4.44
N ILE A 63 -11.68 -0.86 -5.40
CA ILE A 63 -10.98 -1.08 -6.67
C ILE A 63 -9.86 -0.06 -6.84
N ASP A 64 -8.88 -0.43 -7.62
CA ASP A 64 -7.87 0.48 -8.12
C ASP A 64 -7.99 0.61 -9.63
N VAL A 65 -7.84 1.83 -10.14
CA VAL A 65 -8.05 2.16 -11.54
C VAL A 65 -6.84 2.87 -12.12
N ALA A 66 -6.61 2.71 -13.42
CA ALA A 66 -5.55 3.41 -14.14
C ALA A 66 -5.97 3.78 -15.56
N THR A 67 -5.32 4.82 -16.07
CA THR A 67 -5.25 5.19 -17.48
C THR A 67 -3.81 5.02 -17.99
N ARG A 68 -3.54 5.28 -19.26
CA ARG A 68 -2.19 5.20 -19.81
C ARG A 68 -1.18 6.20 -19.22
N TYR A 69 -1.63 7.16 -18.40
CA TYR A 69 -0.78 8.20 -17.81
C TYR A 69 -0.26 7.84 -16.41
N ASP A 70 -0.82 6.83 -15.75
CA ASP A 70 -0.69 6.65 -14.31
C ASP A 70 0.44 5.71 -13.88
N ALA A 71 0.89 4.84 -14.77
CA ALA A 71 2.03 3.98 -14.46
C ALA A 71 3.33 4.81 -14.31
N PRO A 72 4.28 4.38 -13.45
CA PRO A 72 5.59 5.02 -13.32
C PRO A 72 6.27 5.18 -14.67
N GLU A 73 6.89 6.34 -14.91
CA GLU A 73 7.42 6.73 -16.23
C GLU A 73 8.37 5.69 -16.82
N SER A 74 9.25 5.14 -15.99
CA SER A 74 10.27 4.16 -16.41
C SER A 74 9.69 2.84 -16.95
N ILE A 75 8.46 2.48 -16.59
CA ILE A 75 7.80 1.23 -17.00
C ILE A 75 6.46 1.46 -17.72
N ARG A 76 6.07 2.71 -17.91
CA ARG A 76 4.74 3.10 -18.43
C ARG A 76 4.39 2.43 -19.75
N GLU A 77 5.30 2.41 -20.70
CA GLU A 77 5.07 1.77 -22.00
C GLU A 77 4.75 0.28 -21.86
N GLY A 78 5.55 -0.43 -21.06
CA GLY A 78 5.34 -1.86 -20.79
C GLY A 78 4.01 -2.13 -20.09
N ILE A 79 3.65 -1.35 -19.06
CA ILE A 79 2.37 -1.48 -18.35
C ILE A 79 1.18 -1.19 -19.27
N ASN A 80 1.26 -0.10 -20.05
CA ASN A 80 0.19 0.26 -20.98
C ASN A 80 -0.05 -0.85 -22.01
N LYS A 81 1.00 -1.48 -22.48
CA LYS A 81 0.93 -2.62 -23.40
C LYS A 81 0.31 -3.84 -22.72
N SER A 82 0.78 -4.22 -21.52
CA SER A 82 0.32 -5.43 -20.82
C SER A 82 -1.13 -5.35 -20.38
N LEU A 83 -1.61 -4.15 -19.99
CA LEU A 83 -2.99 -3.92 -19.55
C LEU A 83 -3.89 -3.34 -20.65
N ASN A 84 -3.36 -3.05 -21.84
CA ASN A 84 -4.05 -2.34 -22.91
C ASN A 84 -4.74 -1.06 -22.37
N LEU A 85 -3.93 -0.20 -21.70
CA LEU A 85 -4.43 1.05 -21.13
C LEU A 85 -4.59 2.12 -22.22
N THR A 86 -5.64 2.92 -22.05
CA THR A 86 -6.01 4.04 -22.92
C THR A 86 -6.21 5.29 -22.05
N ASP A 87 -6.86 6.31 -22.58
CA ASP A 87 -7.28 7.49 -21.82
C ASP A 87 -8.44 7.17 -20.85
N SER A 88 -9.14 6.04 -21.07
CA SER A 88 -10.25 5.60 -20.24
C SER A 88 -9.78 4.92 -18.97
N LEU A 89 -10.57 5.03 -17.89
CA LEU A 89 -10.32 4.32 -16.64
C LEU A 89 -10.52 2.82 -16.78
N LYS A 90 -9.53 2.04 -16.42
CA LYS A 90 -9.58 0.57 -16.36
C LYS A 90 -9.29 0.09 -14.95
N ILE A 91 -10.02 -0.90 -14.48
CA ILE A 91 -9.77 -1.55 -13.19
C ILE A 91 -8.48 -2.37 -13.31
N VAL A 92 -7.49 -2.08 -12.48
CA VAL A 92 -6.15 -2.72 -12.49
C VAL A 92 -5.88 -3.58 -11.28
N ALA A 93 -6.59 -3.33 -10.17
CA ALA A 93 -6.60 -4.18 -8.99
C ALA A 93 -7.96 -4.08 -8.27
N ILE A 94 -8.28 -5.09 -7.46
CA ILE A 94 -9.54 -5.17 -6.73
C ILE A 94 -9.31 -5.97 -5.44
N GLY A 95 -9.78 -5.47 -4.31
CA GLY A 95 -9.75 -6.19 -3.05
C GLY A 95 -10.65 -7.42 -3.09
N ILE A 96 -10.17 -8.55 -2.58
CA ILE A 96 -10.82 -9.87 -2.72
C ILE A 96 -12.18 -9.92 -2.00
N ASP A 97 -12.37 -9.12 -0.94
CA ASP A 97 -13.63 -9.03 -0.19
C ASP A 97 -14.19 -7.58 -0.20
N SER A 98 -13.84 -6.80 -1.19
CA SER A 98 -14.30 -5.41 -1.34
C SER A 98 -15.73 -5.34 -1.91
N PRO A 99 -16.43 -4.20 -1.73
CA PRO A 99 -17.76 -4.00 -2.34
C PRO A 99 -17.77 -4.19 -3.85
N GLY A 100 -16.76 -3.72 -4.55
CA GLY A 100 -16.63 -3.89 -6.00
C GLY A 100 -16.48 -5.35 -6.41
N TYR A 101 -15.65 -6.11 -5.69
CA TYR A 101 -15.48 -7.55 -5.94
C TYR A 101 -16.79 -8.31 -5.73
N ARG A 102 -17.46 -8.08 -4.58
CA ARG A 102 -18.74 -8.74 -4.26
C ARG A 102 -19.87 -8.39 -5.24
N SER A 103 -19.80 -7.23 -5.88
CA SER A 103 -20.76 -6.85 -6.93
C SER A 103 -20.47 -7.50 -8.28
N GLY A 104 -19.30 -8.12 -8.47
CA GLY A 104 -18.90 -8.81 -9.70
C GLY A 104 -18.05 -7.99 -10.66
N LEU A 105 -17.48 -6.86 -10.22
CA LEU A 105 -16.43 -6.15 -10.98
C LEU A 105 -15.19 -7.03 -11.10
N LYS A 106 -14.40 -6.82 -12.14
CA LYS A 106 -13.17 -7.58 -12.44
C LYS A 106 -12.05 -6.66 -12.89
N VAL A 107 -10.84 -7.10 -12.66
CA VAL A 107 -9.66 -6.49 -13.30
C VAL A 107 -9.85 -6.57 -14.83
N GLY A 108 -9.53 -5.47 -15.51
CA GLY A 108 -9.71 -5.32 -16.95
C GLY A 108 -11.02 -4.65 -17.38
N ASP A 109 -12.00 -4.49 -16.48
CA ASP A 109 -13.21 -3.72 -16.77
C ASP A 109 -12.87 -2.26 -17.08
N GLU A 110 -13.37 -1.72 -18.19
CA GLU A 110 -13.24 -0.32 -18.53
C GLU A 110 -14.48 0.43 -18.06
N ILE A 111 -14.30 1.49 -17.27
CA ILE A 111 -15.40 2.28 -16.71
C ILE A 111 -15.82 3.32 -17.74
N ILE A 112 -17.06 3.23 -18.23
CA ILE A 112 -17.63 4.15 -19.22
C ILE A 112 -18.59 5.17 -18.63
N LYS A 113 -19.32 4.85 -17.55
CA LYS A 113 -20.19 5.80 -16.85
C LYS A 113 -20.13 5.64 -15.34
N ILE A 114 -20.28 6.74 -14.63
CA ILE A 114 -20.40 6.82 -13.18
C ILE A 114 -21.65 7.63 -12.85
N ASN A 115 -22.61 7.04 -12.14
CA ASN A 115 -23.89 7.68 -11.79
C ASN A 115 -24.60 8.30 -13.02
N GLY A 116 -24.60 7.59 -14.14
CA GLY A 116 -25.23 7.98 -15.39
C GLY A 116 -24.48 9.04 -16.23
N LYS A 117 -23.38 9.61 -15.71
CA LYS A 117 -22.49 10.54 -16.43
C LYS A 117 -21.32 9.79 -17.04
N ASP A 118 -20.79 10.28 -18.15
CA ASP A 118 -19.59 9.73 -18.75
C ASP A 118 -18.44 9.73 -17.75
N ALA A 119 -17.67 8.63 -17.72
CA ALA A 119 -16.52 8.51 -16.82
C ALA A 119 -15.43 9.52 -17.22
N PRO A 120 -14.68 10.05 -16.25
CA PRO A 120 -13.54 10.89 -16.55
C PRO A 120 -12.48 10.14 -17.35
N SER A 121 -11.74 10.85 -18.20
CA SER A 121 -10.68 10.28 -19.04
C SER A 121 -9.46 11.21 -19.08
N GLY A 122 -8.29 10.67 -19.46
CA GLY A 122 -7.04 11.41 -19.55
C GLY A 122 -6.31 11.53 -18.20
N GLU A 123 -5.34 12.44 -18.13
CA GLU A 123 -4.38 12.56 -17.02
C GLU A 123 -5.01 12.79 -15.62
N LYS A 124 -6.18 13.40 -15.55
CA LYS A 124 -6.87 13.68 -14.28
C LYS A 124 -7.95 12.66 -13.93
N ALA A 125 -8.12 11.65 -14.76
CA ALA A 125 -9.25 10.73 -14.64
C ALA A 125 -9.30 10.02 -13.28
N ILE A 126 -8.17 9.56 -12.76
CA ILE A 126 -8.11 8.91 -11.44
C ILE A 126 -8.56 9.85 -10.33
N PHE A 127 -8.03 11.08 -10.32
CA PHE A 127 -8.40 12.09 -9.31
C PHE A 127 -9.90 12.39 -9.33
N ASP A 128 -10.47 12.57 -10.52
CA ASP A 128 -11.88 12.84 -10.67
C ASP A 128 -12.74 11.62 -10.34
N PHE A 129 -12.27 10.40 -10.65
CA PHE A 129 -12.92 9.15 -10.25
C PHE A 129 -13.08 9.05 -8.73
N TYR A 130 -12.00 9.27 -7.98
CA TYR A 130 -12.06 9.18 -6.52
C TYR A 130 -12.96 10.25 -5.89
N LYS A 131 -13.13 11.41 -6.49
CA LYS A 131 -14.14 12.38 -6.04
C LYS A 131 -15.59 11.84 -6.11
N TYR A 132 -15.87 10.94 -7.06
CA TYR A 132 -17.19 10.30 -7.14
C TYR A 132 -17.38 9.20 -6.12
N VAL A 133 -16.36 8.40 -5.87
CA VAL A 133 -16.48 7.17 -5.08
C VAL A 133 -16.08 7.33 -3.60
N SER A 134 -15.32 8.38 -3.22
CA SER A 134 -14.82 8.60 -1.84
C SER A 134 -15.65 9.66 -1.11
N LYS A 135 -16.96 9.55 -1.14
CA LYS A 135 -17.84 10.45 -0.38
C LYS A 135 -17.78 10.12 1.12
N LYS A 136 -18.06 11.10 1.98
CA LYS A 136 -18.02 10.93 3.44
C LYS A 136 -19.13 10.05 4.01
N ASN A 137 -20.14 9.69 3.23
CA ASN A 137 -21.27 8.90 3.65
C ASN A 137 -21.44 7.69 2.73
N GLU A 138 -21.98 6.61 3.31
CA GLU A 138 -22.44 5.46 2.57
C GLU A 138 -23.38 5.88 1.43
N SER A 139 -23.11 5.44 0.23
CA SER A 139 -23.88 5.83 -0.96
C SER A 139 -23.80 4.75 -2.04
N ASN A 140 -24.87 4.60 -2.82
CA ASN A 140 -24.84 3.78 -4.02
C ASN A 140 -24.08 4.48 -5.14
N ILE A 141 -23.13 3.77 -5.72
CA ILE A 141 -22.42 4.15 -6.93
C ILE A 141 -22.89 3.27 -8.07
N SER A 142 -23.45 3.87 -9.11
CA SER A 142 -23.79 3.18 -10.35
C SER A 142 -22.60 3.26 -11.30
N LEU A 143 -22.07 2.11 -11.71
CA LEU A 143 -21.04 2.00 -12.74
C LEU A 143 -21.58 1.28 -13.95
N LYS A 144 -21.35 1.87 -15.14
CA LYS A 144 -21.45 1.16 -16.40
C LYS A 144 -20.04 0.88 -16.89
N ILE A 145 -19.74 -0.38 -17.20
CA ILE A 145 -18.43 -0.82 -17.66
C ILE A 145 -18.53 -1.50 -19.02
N MET A 146 -17.39 -1.55 -19.74
CA MET A 146 -17.18 -2.40 -20.90
C MET A 146 -16.34 -3.61 -20.51
N ARG A 147 -16.84 -4.82 -20.77
CA ARG A 147 -16.14 -6.09 -20.56
C ARG A 147 -16.34 -6.97 -21.78
N ASP A 148 -15.25 -7.35 -22.44
CA ASP A 148 -15.27 -8.22 -23.63
C ASP A 148 -16.24 -7.72 -24.72
N GLY A 149 -16.24 -6.42 -24.98
CA GLY A 149 -17.10 -5.77 -25.97
C GLY A 149 -18.57 -5.60 -25.56
N ASN A 150 -18.94 -5.93 -24.32
CA ASN A 150 -20.29 -5.83 -23.82
C ASN A 150 -20.41 -4.84 -22.66
N GLU A 151 -21.40 -3.98 -22.71
CA GLU A 151 -21.76 -3.10 -21.60
C GLU A 151 -22.41 -3.89 -20.46
N LYS A 152 -22.06 -3.55 -19.22
CA LYS A 152 -22.66 -4.08 -18.00
C LYS A 152 -22.87 -2.98 -16.99
N ASP A 153 -23.98 -3.06 -16.27
CA ASP A 153 -24.34 -2.11 -15.23
C ASP A 153 -24.17 -2.75 -13.83
N PHE A 154 -23.60 -1.99 -12.90
CA PHE A 154 -23.42 -2.38 -11.52
C PHE A 154 -23.93 -1.28 -10.59
N SER A 155 -24.60 -1.66 -9.51
CA SER A 155 -24.95 -0.77 -8.40
C SER A 155 -24.24 -1.27 -7.16
N ILE A 156 -23.34 -0.44 -6.61
CA ILE A 156 -22.42 -0.83 -5.56
C ILE A 156 -22.58 0.10 -4.38
N LEU A 157 -22.91 -0.44 -3.20
CA LEU A 157 -22.94 0.30 -1.98
C LEU A 157 -21.49 0.51 -1.50
N THR A 158 -21.11 1.77 -1.25
CA THR A 158 -19.79 2.09 -0.70
C THR A 158 -19.71 1.67 0.76
N GLU A 159 -18.54 1.21 1.19
CA GLU A 159 -18.27 0.86 2.58
C GLU A 159 -17.14 1.73 3.16
N SER A 160 -17.14 1.86 4.50
CA SER A 160 -16.11 2.58 5.22
C SER A 160 -14.76 1.88 5.12
N ARG A 161 -13.69 2.67 4.96
CA ARG A 161 -12.32 2.21 5.01
C ARG A 161 -11.40 3.27 5.62
N CYS A 162 -10.24 2.86 6.11
CA CYS A 162 -9.18 3.81 6.44
C CYS A 162 -8.73 4.56 5.17
N ARG A 163 -8.50 5.88 5.28
CA ARG A 163 -8.23 6.78 4.14
C ARG A 163 -6.86 6.61 3.49
N PHE A 164 -5.95 5.90 4.17
CA PHE A 164 -4.56 5.84 3.75
C PHE A 164 -4.38 5.24 2.35
N ASN A 165 -3.39 5.76 1.62
CA ASN A 165 -2.99 5.24 0.32
C ASN A 165 -1.85 4.23 0.49
N TYR A 166 -1.50 3.56 -0.60
CA TYR A 166 -0.39 2.61 -0.66
C TYR A 166 0.34 2.74 -1.98
N ALA A 167 1.63 2.44 -1.98
CA ALA A 167 2.46 2.48 -3.17
C ALA A 167 3.57 1.42 -3.12
N ILE A 168 4.00 0.96 -4.30
CA ILE A 168 5.24 0.18 -4.49
C ILE A 168 6.24 1.09 -5.20
N ASP A 169 7.26 1.51 -4.47
CA ASP A 169 8.32 2.39 -4.93
C ASP A 169 9.34 1.60 -5.77
N LEU A 170 9.52 2.02 -7.03
CA LEU A 170 10.45 1.41 -7.97
C LEU A 170 11.89 1.91 -7.83
N ASP A 171 12.05 3.15 -7.39
CA ASP A 171 13.33 3.84 -7.37
C ASP A 171 14.14 3.51 -6.12
N ASN A 172 13.46 2.97 -5.09
CA ASN A 172 14.07 2.57 -3.84
C ASN A 172 14.54 1.11 -3.88
N ASN A 173 15.83 0.89 -4.02
CA ASN A 173 16.46 -0.44 -3.99
C ASN A 173 16.69 -0.98 -2.57
N THR A 174 16.32 -0.25 -1.53
CA THR A 174 16.44 -0.73 -0.15
C THR A 174 15.41 -1.83 0.14
N PHE A 175 15.65 -2.60 1.18
CA PHE A 175 14.66 -3.56 1.69
C PHE A 175 13.87 -2.86 2.79
N ASN A 176 12.81 -2.14 2.42
CA ASN A 176 12.09 -1.24 3.32
C ASN A 176 10.59 -1.12 3.01
N ALA A 177 9.83 -0.87 4.08
CA ALA A 177 8.49 -0.33 4.05
C ALA A 177 8.40 0.81 5.07
N TYR A 178 7.50 1.76 4.88
CA TYR A 178 7.30 2.86 5.83
C TYR A 178 5.91 3.49 5.69
N ALA A 179 5.43 4.07 6.79
CA ALA A 179 4.29 4.95 6.86
C ALA A 179 4.74 6.41 6.93
N ASP A 180 4.07 7.31 6.20
CA ASP A 180 4.38 8.75 6.18
C ASP A 180 3.27 9.63 6.77
N GLY A 181 2.22 9.01 7.34
CA GLY A 181 1.03 9.68 7.87
C GLY A 181 -0.15 9.73 6.87
N ASN A 182 0.10 9.52 5.59
CA ASN A 182 -0.90 9.48 4.53
C ASN A 182 -0.80 8.23 3.67
N ASN A 183 0.40 7.72 3.48
CA ASN A 183 0.70 6.61 2.61
C ASN A 183 1.37 5.48 3.38
N ILE A 184 1.27 4.28 2.84
CA ILE A 184 2.02 3.08 3.21
C ILE A 184 2.83 2.71 1.97
N VAL A 185 4.16 2.80 2.05
CA VAL A 185 5.05 2.64 0.90
C VAL A 185 5.96 1.44 1.10
N PHE A 186 6.07 0.63 0.06
CA PHE A 186 6.95 -0.54 0.01
C PHE A 186 7.96 -0.40 -1.11
N SER A 187 9.22 -0.71 -0.86
CA SER A 187 10.14 -0.92 -1.98
C SER A 187 9.74 -2.17 -2.76
N LEU A 188 10.00 -2.19 -4.07
CA LEU A 188 9.68 -3.35 -4.92
C LEU A 188 10.35 -4.64 -4.41
N ARG A 189 11.59 -4.53 -3.92
CA ARG A 189 12.34 -5.66 -3.35
C ARG A 189 11.62 -6.22 -2.11
N MET A 190 11.16 -5.36 -1.22
CA MET A 190 10.39 -5.73 -0.05
C MET A 190 9.07 -6.40 -0.42
N ALA A 191 8.29 -5.77 -1.30
CA ALA A 191 7.00 -6.31 -1.74
C ALA A 191 7.14 -7.72 -2.34
N LYS A 192 8.16 -7.95 -3.18
CA LYS A 192 8.43 -9.28 -3.76
C LYS A 192 8.78 -10.33 -2.71
N TRP A 193 9.56 -9.97 -1.70
CA TRP A 193 9.93 -10.88 -0.61
C TRP A 193 8.71 -11.22 0.26
N LEU A 194 7.93 -10.22 0.63
CA LEU A 194 6.73 -10.39 1.45
C LEU A 194 5.69 -11.31 0.81
N LEU A 195 5.55 -11.29 -0.50
CA LEU A 195 4.63 -12.18 -1.23
C LEU A 195 5.04 -13.66 -1.24
N GLN A 196 6.24 -13.99 -0.78
CA GLN A 196 6.70 -15.38 -0.61
C GLN A 196 6.27 -15.99 0.72
N ASP A 197 5.75 -15.18 1.63
CA ASP A 197 5.25 -15.59 2.94
C ASP A 197 3.73 -15.51 2.98
N GLU A 198 3.08 -16.46 3.67
CA GLU A 198 1.62 -16.55 3.72
C GLU A 198 0.94 -15.31 4.34
N ILE A 199 1.61 -14.69 5.33
CA ILE A 199 1.09 -13.49 5.99
C ILE A 199 1.98 -12.26 5.80
N GLY A 200 3.12 -12.40 5.10
CA GLY A 200 4.17 -11.38 5.08
C GLY A 200 3.68 -10.02 4.60
N ALA A 201 3.00 -9.98 3.45
CA ALA A 201 2.45 -8.74 2.92
C ALA A 201 1.41 -8.12 3.86
N ALA A 202 0.49 -8.93 4.39
CA ALA A 202 -0.53 -8.47 5.32
C ALA A 202 0.06 -7.99 6.66
N MET A 203 1.07 -8.70 7.18
CA MET A 203 1.72 -8.37 8.45
C MET A 203 2.40 -7.00 8.40
N VAL A 204 3.23 -6.77 7.38
CA VAL A 204 3.94 -5.48 7.27
C VAL A 204 2.97 -4.36 6.91
N PHE A 205 1.98 -4.62 6.04
CA PHE A 205 0.95 -3.63 5.75
C PHE A 205 0.17 -3.23 7.02
N ALA A 206 -0.22 -4.20 7.84
CA ALA A 206 -0.92 -3.96 9.10
C ALA A 206 -0.06 -3.18 10.10
N HIS A 207 1.24 -3.45 10.16
CA HIS A 207 2.19 -2.73 11.00
C HIS A 207 2.32 -1.26 10.57
N GLU A 208 2.54 -0.99 9.28
CA GLU A 208 2.61 0.37 8.76
C GLU A 208 1.27 1.13 8.89
N LEU A 209 0.15 0.43 8.70
CA LEU A 209 -1.17 0.99 8.99
C LEU A 209 -1.30 1.35 10.46
N GLY A 210 -0.73 0.55 11.36
CA GLY A 210 -0.68 0.84 12.80
C GLY A 210 0.03 2.15 13.11
N HIS A 211 1.15 2.46 12.42
CA HIS A 211 1.82 3.76 12.55
C HIS A 211 0.95 4.91 12.08
N ASN A 212 0.29 4.78 10.93
CA ASN A 212 -0.58 5.81 10.40
C ASN A 212 -1.84 6.02 11.26
N ALA A 213 -2.51 4.93 11.66
CA ALA A 213 -3.74 4.99 12.47
C ALA A 213 -3.52 5.56 13.89
N ASN A 214 -2.31 5.37 14.43
CA ASN A 214 -1.90 5.96 15.70
C ASN A 214 -1.25 7.35 15.54
N HIS A 215 -1.18 7.91 14.34
CA HIS A 215 -0.58 9.22 14.03
C HIS A 215 0.89 9.35 14.47
N HIS A 216 1.65 8.25 14.56
CA HIS A 216 3.04 8.24 15.03
C HIS A 216 3.96 9.18 14.25
N VAL A 217 3.67 9.43 12.96
CA VAL A 217 4.43 10.37 12.14
C VAL A 217 4.23 11.80 12.63
N ALA A 218 2.99 12.20 12.92
CA ALA A 218 2.70 13.55 13.45
C ALA A 218 3.34 13.76 14.82
N ASP A 219 3.23 12.78 15.72
CA ASP A 219 3.85 12.82 17.05
C ASP A 219 5.38 12.90 16.96
N LYS A 220 5.98 12.12 16.05
CA LYS A 220 7.43 12.16 15.79
C LYS A 220 7.91 13.54 15.34
N ILE A 221 7.12 14.22 14.53
CA ILE A 221 7.42 15.58 14.05
C ILE A 221 7.31 16.60 15.17
N GLN A 222 6.27 16.52 15.99
CA GLN A 222 6.11 17.39 17.16
C GLN A 222 7.27 17.21 18.14
N ASN A 223 7.68 15.98 18.39
CA ASN A 223 8.77 15.64 19.30
C ASN A 223 10.16 16.01 18.77
N ALA A 224 10.33 16.09 17.45
CA ALA A 224 11.64 16.41 16.84
C ALA A 224 12.08 17.87 17.04
N ASN A 225 11.24 18.78 17.56
CA ASN A 225 11.54 20.20 17.85
C ASN A 225 12.25 20.95 16.70
N THR A 226 12.07 20.49 15.45
CA THR A 226 12.72 21.08 14.27
C THR A 226 11.68 21.83 13.45
N GLY A 227 11.61 23.16 13.62
CA GLY A 227 10.73 24.02 12.84
C GLY A 227 10.83 23.87 11.31
N ALA A 228 11.93 23.31 10.80
CA ALA A 228 12.13 22.98 9.40
C ALA A 228 11.24 21.80 8.95
N LEU A 229 11.06 20.75 9.77
CA LEU A 229 10.22 19.60 9.44
C LEU A 229 8.72 19.95 9.45
N VAL A 230 8.31 20.78 10.42
CA VAL A 230 6.92 21.28 10.50
C VAL A 230 6.59 22.18 9.31
N GLY A 231 7.51 23.07 8.91
CA GLY A 231 7.33 23.94 7.74
C GLY A 231 7.22 23.15 6.44
N LEU A 232 7.92 22.04 6.33
CA LEU A 232 7.93 21.17 5.15
C LEU A 232 6.61 20.37 5.04
N LEU A 233 6.06 19.87 6.15
CA LEU A 233 4.76 19.16 6.16
C LEU A 233 3.57 20.08 5.92
N LEU A 234 3.64 21.32 6.43
CA LEU A 234 2.65 22.35 6.09
C LEU A 234 2.72 22.70 4.59
N GLY A 235 3.93 22.65 3.99
CA GLY A 235 4.13 22.85 2.55
C GLY A 235 3.42 21.78 1.70
N ILE A 236 3.40 20.51 2.13
CA ILE A 236 2.67 19.42 1.45
C ILE A 236 1.15 19.62 1.56
N ALA A 237 0.67 19.99 2.74
CA ALA A 237 -0.75 20.26 2.97
C ALA A 237 -1.32 21.41 2.09
N ILE A 238 -0.46 22.30 1.62
CA ILE A 238 -0.83 23.45 0.78
C ILE A 238 -0.48 23.29 -0.71
N GLY A 239 -0.15 22.08 -1.16
CA GLY A 239 -0.07 21.76 -2.60
C GLY A 239 1.33 21.70 -3.20
N ALA A 240 2.35 21.28 -2.45
CA ALA A 240 3.67 20.99 -2.98
C ALA A 240 3.62 19.84 -4.02
N ASN A 241 4.60 19.81 -4.92
CA ASN A 241 4.74 18.81 -5.97
C ASN A 241 4.75 17.38 -5.37
N PRO A 242 4.02 16.40 -5.96
CA PRO A 242 3.99 15.02 -5.47
C PRO A 242 5.37 14.35 -5.33
N ALA A 243 6.34 14.69 -6.17
CA ALA A 243 7.72 14.16 -6.07
C ALA A 243 8.41 14.68 -4.80
N ASP A 244 8.27 15.96 -4.47
CA ASP A 244 8.83 16.55 -3.25
C ASP A 244 8.15 15.96 -1.99
N ALA A 245 6.88 15.60 -2.10
CA ALA A 245 6.13 14.94 -1.03
C ALA A 245 6.62 13.49 -0.80
N MET A 246 6.94 12.75 -1.87
CA MET A 246 7.52 11.41 -1.76
C MET A 246 8.93 11.42 -1.18
N ASP A 247 9.79 12.36 -1.61
CA ASP A 247 11.15 12.52 -1.06
C ASP A 247 11.11 12.87 0.43
N LEU A 248 10.13 13.67 0.84
CA LEU A 248 9.93 13.99 2.24
C LEU A 248 9.45 12.79 3.05
N GLY A 249 8.47 12.03 2.53
CA GLY A 249 7.99 10.80 3.15
C GLY A 249 9.13 9.79 3.33
N ALA A 250 9.99 9.66 2.32
CA ALA A 250 11.19 8.82 2.40
C ALA A 250 12.16 9.29 3.51
N ASN A 251 12.36 10.60 3.67
CA ASN A 251 13.21 11.16 4.72
C ASN A 251 12.60 10.99 6.12
N ILE A 252 11.30 11.11 6.28
CA ILE A 252 10.61 10.84 7.55
C ILE A 252 10.65 9.34 7.85
N GLY A 253 10.37 8.49 6.86
CA GLY A 253 10.45 7.04 6.99
C GLY A 253 11.86 6.51 7.23
N ALA A 254 12.91 7.26 6.84
CA ALA A 254 14.31 6.88 7.08
C ALA A 254 14.76 7.07 8.55
N THR A 255 13.99 7.78 9.38
CA THR A 255 14.29 7.93 10.80
C THR A 255 13.58 6.86 11.62
N SER A 256 14.28 6.26 12.60
CA SER A 256 13.71 5.21 13.47
C SER A 256 12.53 5.71 14.29
N TYR A 257 11.53 4.87 14.48
CA TYR A 257 10.51 5.06 15.51
C TYR A 257 11.05 4.73 16.90
N SER A 258 10.42 5.28 17.94
CA SER A 258 10.70 4.85 19.31
C SER A 258 10.23 3.42 19.53
N ILE A 259 10.81 2.72 20.52
CA ILE A 259 10.37 1.34 20.89
C ILE A 259 8.89 1.33 21.28
N ASP A 260 8.39 2.38 21.91
CA ASP A 260 6.99 2.48 22.31
C ASP A 260 6.06 2.56 21.07
N TYR A 261 6.40 3.39 20.08
CA TYR A 261 5.64 3.47 18.83
C TYR A 261 5.67 2.15 18.05
N GLU A 262 6.81 1.45 18.05
CA GLU A 262 6.90 0.11 17.47
C GLU A 262 5.98 -0.90 18.17
N ASN A 263 5.97 -0.88 19.51
CA ASN A 263 5.09 -1.73 20.31
C ASN A 263 3.60 -1.43 20.05
N GLU A 264 3.24 -0.17 19.89
CA GLU A 264 1.87 0.26 19.57
C GLU A 264 1.45 -0.18 18.16
N ALA A 265 2.34 -0.01 17.17
CA ALA A 265 2.09 -0.48 15.81
C ALA A 265 1.99 -2.01 15.75
N ASP A 266 2.88 -2.74 16.45
CA ASP A 266 2.82 -4.20 16.57
C ASP A 266 1.51 -4.65 17.21
N TYR A 267 1.10 -4.01 18.32
CA TYR A 267 -0.14 -4.35 19.01
C TYR A 267 -1.36 -4.18 18.09
N LEU A 268 -1.48 -3.03 17.44
CA LEU A 268 -2.60 -2.76 16.54
C LEU A 268 -2.59 -3.67 15.33
N SER A 269 -1.40 -4.02 14.81
CA SER A 269 -1.26 -4.90 13.65
C SER A 269 -1.86 -6.30 13.88
N ILE A 270 -1.78 -6.85 15.10
CA ILE A 270 -2.38 -8.15 15.42
C ILE A 270 -3.91 -8.09 15.36
N TYR A 271 -4.52 -6.99 15.82
CA TYR A 271 -5.96 -6.77 15.66
C TYR A 271 -6.36 -6.63 14.19
N ILE A 272 -5.57 -5.86 13.41
CA ILE A 272 -5.80 -5.67 11.97
C ILE A 272 -5.75 -7.01 11.24
N LEU A 273 -4.74 -7.85 11.50
CA LEU A 273 -4.62 -9.17 10.91
C LEU A 273 -5.82 -10.08 11.26
N ALA A 274 -6.21 -10.10 12.54
CA ALA A 274 -7.33 -10.90 13.00
C ALA A 274 -8.65 -10.46 12.34
N LEU A 275 -8.92 -9.15 12.26
CA LEU A 275 -10.08 -8.59 11.56
C LEU A 275 -10.07 -8.89 10.06
N SER A 276 -8.87 -9.01 9.48
CA SER A 276 -8.68 -9.36 8.07
C SER A 276 -8.71 -10.87 7.80
N GLY A 277 -8.91 -11.70 8.84
CA GLY A 277 -9.05 -13.15 8.72
C GLY A 277 -7.74 -13.93 8.61
N TYR A 278 -6.60 -13.31 8.91
CA TYR A 278 -5.30 -13.97 8.91
C TYR A 278 -5.06 -14.76 10.21
N ASP A 279 -4.28 -15.84 10.11
CA ASP A 279 -3.81 -16.60 11.27
C ASP A 279 -2.73 -15.83 12.03
N ILE A 280 -3.15 -15.13 13.09
CA ILE A 280 -2.27 -14.29 13.90
C ILE A 280 -1.16 -15.06 14.63
N SER A 281 -1.31 -16.37 14.82
CA SER A 281 -0.29 -17.19 15.48
C SER A 281 1.03 -17.23 14.69
N LYS A 282 1.00 -16.91 13.40
CA LYS A 282 2.17 -16.85 12.53
C LYS A 282 2.98 -15.56 12.66
N ALA A 283 2.41 -14.51 13.24
CA ALA A 283 3.03 -13.17 13.30
C ALA A 283 4.39 -13.14 14.02
N PRO A 284 4.58 -13.75 15.21
CA PRO A 284 5.89 -13.76 15.86
C PRO A 284 6.98 -14.43 15.03
N ASN A 285 6.64 -15.56 14.36
CA ASN A 285 7.61 -16.27 13.51
C ASN A 285 7.92 -15.52 12.22
N PHE A 286 6.95 -14.78 11.65
CA PHE A 286 7.22 -13.91 10.52
C PHE A 286 8.28 -12.86 10.90
N TRP A 287 8.12 -12.13 11.99
CA TRP A 287 9.07 -11.11 12.43
C TRP A 287 10.45 -11.68 12.75
N ARG A 288 10.55 -12.91 13.27
CA ARG A 288 11.85 -13.59 13.44
C ARG A 288 12.56 -13.82 12.10
N ARG A 289 11.83 -14.26 11.07
CA ARG A 289 12.39 -14.42 9.71
C ARG A 289 12.78 -13.07 9.11
N PHE A 290 11.92 -12.07 9.27
CA PHE A 290 12.21 -10.70 8.83
C PHE A 290 13.50 -10.16 9.43
N ALA A 291 13.72 -10.37 10.71
CA ALA A 291 14.92 -9.94 11.41
C ALA A 291 16.22 -10.60 10.87
N VAL A 292 16.13 -11.80 10.30
CA VAL A 292 17.26 -12.45 9.61
C VAL A 292 17.59 -11.78 8.29
N GLU A 293 16.58 -11.28 7.56
CA GLU A 293 16.79 -10.53 6.30
C GLU A 293 17.37 -9.13 6.53
N VAL A 294 17.14 -8.56 7.73
CA VAL A 294 17.61 -7.21 8.11
C VAL A 294 18.43 -7.30 9.41
N PRO A 295 19.61 -7.94 9.39
CA PRO A 295 20.38 -8.23 10.62
C PRO A 295 20.75 -6.99 11.44
N ASN A 296 20.97 -5.84 10.77
CA ASN A 296 21.31 -4.59 11.45
C ASN A 296 20.21 -4.11 12.40
N SER A 297 18.94 -4.48 12.16
CA SER A 297 17.84 -4.15 13.05
C SER A 297 17.93 -4.85 14.40
N ILE A 298 18.60 -6.02 14.46
CA ILE A 298 18.78 -6.81 15.68
C ILE A 298 19.98 -6.31 16.49
N TYR A 299 21.14 -6.09 15.82
CA TYR A 299 22.42 -5.90 16.50
C TYR A 299 22.77 -4.45 16.81
N SER A 300 22.26 -3.50 16.03
CA SER A 300 22.64 -2.08 16.17
C SER A 300 21.49 -1.17 16.52
N GLY A 301 20.27 -1.68 16.63
CA GLY A 301 19.06 -0.83 16.72
C GLY A 301 18.91 0.09 15.49
N GLY A 302 19.66 -0.21 14.41
CA GLY A 302 19.63 0.54 13.17
C GLY A 302 18.44 0.13 12.31
N GLY A 303 18.06 1.01 11.38
CA GLY A 303 16.88 0.86 10.55
C GLY A 303 15.67 1.64 11.04
N THR A 304 14.62 1.66 10.25
CA THR A 304 13.38 2.40 10.57
C THR A 304 12.58 1.73 11.69
N HIS A 305 12.72 0.40 11.84
CA HIS A 305 11.99 -0.43 12.80
C HIS A 305 12.95 -1.33 13.60
N PRO A 306 13.43 -0.88 14.77
CA PRO A 306 14.32 -1.68 15.60
C PRO A 306 13.67 -3.02 16.02
N SER A 307 14.36 -4.13 15.79
CA SER A 307 13.90 -5.48 16.17
C SER A 307 14.60 -5.90 17.45
N THR A 308 13.90 -5.90 18.57
CA THR A 308 14.42 -6.33 19.87
C THR A 308 13.79 -7.65 20.30
N SER A 309 14.51 -8.41 21.15
CA SER A 309 13.92 -9.64 21.74
C SER A 309 12.66 -9.33 22.55
N GLU A 310 12.57 -8.17 23.15
CA GLU A 310 11.38 -7.70 23.87
C GLU A 310 10.17 -7.57 22.95
N ARG A 311 10.32 -7.03 21.73
CA ARG A 311 9.22 -6.94 20.75
C ARG A 311 8.61 -8.32 20.46
N PHE A 312 9.44 -9.36 20.26
CA PHE A 312 8.96 -10.71 19.98
C PHE A 312 8.15 -11.29 21.14
N VAL A 313 8.59 -11.08 22.38
CA VAL A 313 7.86 -11.53 23.58
C VAL A 313 6.52 -10.77 23.70
N ARG A 314 6.51 -9.46 23.44
CA ARG A 314 5.29 -8.66 23.44
C ARG A 314 4.32 -9.11 22.35
N LEU A 315 4.80 -9.37 21.13
CA LEU A 315 3.98 -9.90 20.04
C LEU A 315 3.26 -11.21 20.42
N GLU A 316 3.97 -12.14 21.07
CA GLU A 316 3.34 -13.38 21.57
C GLU A 316 2.26 -13.10 22.60
N THR A 317 2.44 -12.07 23.42
CA THR A 317 1.42 -11.64 24.41
C THR A 317 0.21 -11.02 23.71
N TYR A 318 0.42 -10.20 22.67
CA TYR A 318 -0.65 -9.59 21.88
C TYR A 318 -1.47 -10.65 21.14
N VAL A 319 -0.80 -11.63 20.54
CA VAL A 319 -1.45 -12.77 19.88
C VAL A 319 -2.35 -13.52 20.88
N LYS A 320 -1.86 -13.81 22.10
CA LYS A 320 -2.66 -14.48 23.13
C LYS A 320 -3.88 -13.66 23.53
N GLU A 321 -3.73 -12.35 23.68
CA GLU A 321 -4.86 -11.47 24.05
C GLU A 321 -5.93 -11.46 22.97
N VAL A 322 -5.54 -11.32 21.70
CA VAL A 322 -6.48 -11.30 20.58
C VAL A 322 -7.13 -12.67 20.39
N GLN A 323 -6.35 -13.75 20.52
CA GLN A 323 -6.87 -15.11 20.44
C GLN A 323 -7.92 -15.39 21.54
N ASP A 324 -7.69 -14.95 22.79
CA ASP A 324 -8.69 -15.06 23.86
C ASP A 324 -10.00 -14.34 23.50
N GLN A 325 -9.92 -13.17 22.89
CA GLN A 325 -11.12 -12.46 22.41
C GLN A 325 -11.86 -13.26 21.32
N ILE A 326 -11.12 -13.83 20.37
CA ILE A 326 -11.68 -14.67 19.30
C ILE A 326 -12.37 -15.90 19.88
N ASP A 327 -11.68 -16.65 20.74
CA ASP A 327 -12.17 -17.89 21.35
C ASP A 327 -13.43 -17.67 22.20
N ARG A 328 -13.57 -16.49 22.79
CA ARG A 328 -14.74 -16.07 23.57
C ARG A 328 -15.83 -15.42 22.72
N GLY A 329 -15.67 -15.31 21.41
CA GLY A 329 -16.63 -14.67 20.51
C GLY A 329 -16.85 -13.18 20.78
N LEU A 330 -15.86 -12.49 21.32
CA LEU A 330 -15.96 -11.07 21.65
C LEU A 330 -15.69 -10.21 20.40
N LYS A 331 -16.26 -9.01 20.35
CA LYS A 331 -15.86 -8.03 19.35
C LYS A 331 -14.39 -7.67 19.59
N LEU A 332 -13.57 -7.81 18.56
CA LEU A 332 -12.15 -7.46 18.61
C LEU A 332 -12.01 -5.94 18.84
N LYS A 333 -11.51 -5.58 20.00
CA LYS A 333 -11.22 -4.19 20.37
C LYS A 333 -9.90 -4.11 21.10
N PRO A 334 -8.95 -3.30 20.62
CA PRO A 334 -7.74 -2.99 21.37
C PRO A 334 -8.11 -2.43 22.76
N LYS A 335 -7.44 -2.89 23.79
CA LYS A 335 -7.56 -2.34 25.16
C LYS A 335 -6.78 -1.04 25.33
N TYR A 336 -5.86 -0.81 24.40
CA TYR A 336 -5.07 0.39 24.32
C TYR A 336 -5.99 1.59 24.05
N LYS A 337 -5.89 2.61 24.88
CA LYS A 337 -6.46 3.93 24.63
C LYS A 337 -5.32 4.86 24.25
N LYS A 338 -5.38 5.41 23.07
CA LYS A 338 -4.50 6.51 22.68
C LYS A 338 -4.57 7.60 23.74
N HIS A 339 -3.44 8.01 24.27
CA HIS A 339 -3.39 9.18 25.14
C HIS A 339 -3.80 10.40 24.32
N LYS A 340 -5.06 10.86 24.50
CA LYS A 340 -5.42 12.22 24.10
C LYS A 340 -4.86 13.14 25.18
N GLU A 341 -3.73 13.79 24.86
CA GLU A 341 -3.36 15.01 25.56
C GLU A 341 -4.27 16.17 25.17
#